data_792581901d855a382deaa73559b44882
#
_entry.id   792581901d855a382deaa73559b44882
#
_cell.length_a   1.000
_cell.length_b   1.000
_cell.length_c   1.000
_cell.angle_alpha   90.00
_cell.angle_beta   90.00
_cell.angle_gamma   90.00
#
_symmetry.space_group_name_H-M   'P 1'
#
loop_
_entity.id
_entity.type
_entity.pdbx_description
1 polymer ?
#
loop_
_entity_poly.entity_id
_entity_poly.type
_entity_poly.pdbx_seq_one_letter_code
_entity_poly.pdbx_strand_id
1 'polypeptide(L)'
;MWEDFFMQYSLILCRSLTYAQRAAHTLERAGITSTVRKAPQGASDRGCTYAVKLRSSALARSLHILNEAGIPIGRQFHLMPDGTLQEVGT
;
A
#
# COMPACT_ATOMS: atom_id res chain seq x y z
N MET A 1 -10.80 16.39 -10.35
CA MET A 1 -10.51 17.80 -10.36
C MET A 1 -9.01 17.98 -10.38
N TRP A 2 -8.55 19.20 -10.29
CA TRP A 2 -7.11 19.42 -10.35
C TRP A 2 -6.39 18.77 -9.17
N GLU A 3 -7.06 18.50 -8.06
CA GLU A 3 -6.49 17.75 -6.94
C GLU A 3 -5.99 16.39 -7.36
N ASP A 4 -6.71 15.74 -8.27
CA ASP A 4 -6.34 14.40 -8.70
C ASP A 4 -5.02 14.40 -9.45
N PHE A 5 -4.65 15.52 -10.02
CA PHE A 5 -3.39 15.68 -10.71
C PHE A 5 -2.21 15.48 -9.78
N PHE A 6 -2.34 15.95 -8.55
CA PHE A 6 -1.26 15.90 -7.57
C PHE A 6 -1.40 14.74 -6.61
N MET A 7 -2.46 13.96 -6.78
CA MET A 7 -2.68 12.84 -5.91
C MET A 7 -1.68 11.74 -6.22
N GLN A 8 -0.92 11.34 -5.21
CA GLN A 8 0.02 10.26 -5.34
C GLN A 8 -0.50 9.05 -4.58
N TYR A 9 -0.10 7.89 -5.07
CA TYR A 9 -0.48 6.63 -4.45
C TYR A 9 0.75 5.89 -3.97
N SER A 10 0.52 5.05 -2.99
CA SER A 10 1.57 4.21 -2.43
C SER A 10 1.09 2.77 -2.39
N LEU A 11 2.04 1.86 -2.34
CA LEU A 11 1.77 0.44 -2.28
C LEU A 11 2.42 -0.12 -1.03
N ILE A 12 1.67 -0.97 -0.33
CA ILE A 12 2.20 -1.76 0.78
C ILE A 12 2.17 -3.20 0.34
N LEU A 13 3.33 -3.83 0.22
CA LEU A 13 3.40 -5.21 -0.24
C LEU A 13 2.95 -6.16 0.86
N CYS A 14 2.29 -7.23 0.44
CA CYS A 14 1.82 -8.28 1.35
C CYS A 14 2.16 -9.63 0.75
N ARG A 15 2.40 -10.61 1.61
CA ARG A 15 2.81 -11.93 1.16
C ARG A 15 1.72 -12.70 0.43
N SER A 16 0.47 -12.45 0.78
CA SER A 16 -0.63 -13.21 0.20
C SER A 16 -1.84 -12.34 0.02
N LEU A 17 -2.76 -12.83 -0.79
CA LEU A 17 -4.04 -12.17 -0.98
C LEU A 17 -4.78 -12.03 0.35
N THR A 18 -4.73 -13.06 1.19
CA THR A 18 -5.40 -13.02 2.48
C THR A 18 -4.87 -11.89 3.36
N TYR A 19 -3.55 -11.73 3.44
CA TYR A 19 -2.98 -10.65 4.23
C TYR A 19 -3.30 -9.29 3.63
N ALA A 20 -3.29 -9.18 2.30
CA ALA A 20 -3.64 -7.91 1.65
C ALA A 20 -5.10 -7.55 1.92
N GLN A 21 -6.00 -8.54 1.88
CA GLN A 21 -7.42 -8.31 2.17
C GLN A 21 -7.63 -7.91 3.63
N ARG A 22 -6.92 -8.55 4.54
CA ARG A 22 -7.01 -8.19 5.97
C ARG A 22 -6.51 -6.76 6.20
N ALA A 23 -5.42 -6.41 5.55
CA ALA A 23 -4.88 -5.05 5.66
C ALA A 23 -5.89 -4.03 5.13
N ALA A 24 -6.43 -4.27 3.92
CA ALA A 24 -7.38 -3.35 3.32
C ALA A 24 -8.63 -3.21 4.18
N HIS A 25 -9.12 -4.31 4.74
CA HIS A 25 -10.30 -4.28 5.59
C HIS A 25 -10.03 -3.48 6.88
N THR A 26 -8.87 -3.68 7.48
CA THR A 26 -8.49 -2.96 8.69
C THR A 26 -8.41 -1.46 8.42
N LEU A 27 -7.84 -1.09 7.27
CA LEU A 27 -7.75 0.31 6.89
C LEU A 27 -9.12 0.92 6.61
N GLU A 28 -9.98 0.17 5.95
CA GLU A 28 -11.34 0.63 5.66
C GLU A 28 -12.09 0.95 6.96
N ARG A 29 -11.94 0.11 7.95
CA ARG A 29 -12.59 0.33 9.25
C ARG A 29 -12.05 1.58 9.94
N ALA A 30 -10.85 1.99 9.60
CA ALA A 30 -10.25 3.21 10.12
C ALA A 30 -10.53 4.44 9.24
N GLY A 31 -11.34 4.27 8.20
CA GLY A 31 -11.71 5.37 7.32
C GLY A 31 -10.73 5.62 6.18
N ILE A 32 -9.82 4.69 5.93
CA ILE A 32 -8.83 4.83 4.87
C ILE A 32 -9.23 3.95 3.69
N THR A 33 -9.45 4.58 2.53
CA THR A 33 -9.78 3.87 1.31
C THR A 33 -8.54 3.23 0.73
N SER A 34 -8.64 1.95 0.37
CA SER A 34 -7.53 1.23 -0.25
C SER A 34 -8.09 0.16 -1.18
N THR A 35 -7.23 -0.32 -2.07
CA THR A 35 -7.59 -1.41 -2.98
C THR A 35 -6.50 -2.46 -2.95
N VAL A 36 -6.92 -3.72 -3.08
CA VAL A 36 -5.99 -4.84 -3.16
C VAL A 36 -5.71 -5.12 -4.64
N ARG A 37 -4.46 -5.36 -4.96
CA ARG A 37 -4.05 -5.66 -6.33
C ARG A 37 -2.81 -6.54 -6.30
N LYS A 38 -2.50 -7.14 -7.43
CA LYS A 38 -1.25 -7.87 -7.55
C LYS A 38 -0.09 -6.87 -7.47
N ALA A 39 0.99 -7.30 -6.83
CA ALA A 39 2.18 -6.50 -6.78
C ALA A 39 2.73 -6.33 -8.20
N PRO A 40 3.09 -5.10 -8.60
CA PRO A 40 3.64 -4.89 -9.94
C PRO A 40 5.02 -5.52 -10.06
N GLN A 41 5.41 -5.80 -11.29
CA GLN A 41 6.75 -6.27 -11.55
C GLN A 41 7.75 -5.22 -11.07
N GLY A 42 8.84 -5.69 -10.52
CA GLY A 42 9.86 -4.81 -9.97
C GLY A 42 9.63 -4.49 -8.51
N ALA A 43 8.41 -4.58 -8.01
CA ALA A 43 8.12 -4.42 -6.59
C ALA A 43 8.05 -5.75 -5.88
N SER A 44 7.62 -6.80 -6.59
CA SER A 44 7.48 -8.13 -6.02
C SER A 44 8.84 -8.63 -5.56
N ASP A 45 8.90 -9.05 -4.30
CA ASP A 45 10.15 -9.49 -3.71
C ASP A 45 9.83 -10.43 -2.55
N ARG A 46 10.62 -11.49 -2.44
CA ARG A 46 10.58 -12.43 -1.30
C ARG A 46 9.18 -12.94 -1.00
N GLY A 47 8.44 -13.26 -2.05
CA GLY A 47 7.11 -13.84 -1.91
C GLY A 47 6.00 -12.86 -1.69
N CYS A 48 6.27 -11.56 -1.70
CA CYS A 48 5.22 -10.57 -1.64
C CYS A 48 4.61 -10.43 -3.03
N THR A 49 3.42 -11.03 -3.22
CA THR A 49 2.79 -11.09 -4.53
C THR A 49 1.56 -10.19 -4.63
N TYR A 50 1.12 -9.62 -3.54
CA TYR A 50 -0.04 -8.72 -3.53
C TYR A 50 0.32 -7.43 -2.85
N ALA A 51 -0.45 -6.39 -3.14
CA ALA A 51 -0.20 -5.07 -2.58
C ALA A 51 -1.51 -4.40 -2.25
N VAL A 52 -1.45 -3.51 -1.26
CA VAL A 52 -2.55 -2.63 -0.93
C VAL A 52 -2.17 -1.25 -1.45
N LYS A 53 -3.01 -0.70 -2.33
CA LYS A 53 -2.80 0.62 -2.92
C LYS A 53 -3.65 1.63 -2.17
N LEU A 54 -3.03 2.73 -1.78
CA LEU A 54 -3.72 3.79 -1.04
C LEU A 54 -3.04 5.12 -1.36
N ARG A 55 -3.67 6.20 -0.93
CA ARG A 55 -3.10 7.53 -1.13
C ARG A 55 -1.85 7.68 -0.29
N SER A 56 -0.82 8.30 -0.89
CA SER A 56 0.43 8.50 -0.18
C SER A 56 0.25 9.33 1.09
N SER A 57 -0.71 10.25 1.09
CA SER A 57 -0.99 11.05 2.28
C SER A 57 -1.48 10.23 3.46
N ALA A 58 -1.98 9.01 3.21
CA ALA A 58 -2.46 8.13 4.27
C ALA A 58 -1.44 7.07 4.63
N LEU A 59 -0.27 7.05 4.00
CA LEU A 59 0.67 5.94 4.17
C LEU A 59 1.15 5.82 5.61
N ALA A 60 1.63 6.90 6.21
CA ALA A 60 2.20 6.84 7.56
C ALA A 60 1.15 6.35 8.57
N ARG A 61 -0.07 6.89 8.47
CA ARG A 61 -1.15 6.49 9.35
C ARG A 61 -1.52 5.03 9.12
N SER A 62 -1.54 4.60 7.85
CA SER A 62 -1.85 3.22 7.52
C SER A 62 -0.83 2.26 8.10
N LEU A 63 0.44 2.59 7.99
CA LEU A 63 1.49 1.74 8.53
C LEU A 63 1.34 1.60 10.04
N HIS A 64 1.02 2.68 10.72
CA HIS A 64 0.80 2.65 12.15
C HIS A 64 -0.40 1.76 12.51
N ILE A 65 -1.50 1.92 11.79
CA ILE A 65 -2.71 1.13 12.04
C ILE A 65 -2.44 -0.35 11.84
N LEU A 66 -1.76 -0.70 10.74
CA LEU A 66 -1.48 -2.10 10.45
C LEU A 66 -0.51 -2.71 11.46
N ASN A 67 0.46 -1.92 11.88
CA ASN A 67 1.40 -2.37 12.90
C ASN A 67 0.68 -2.63 14.23
N GLU A 68 -0.21 -1.73 14.62
CA GLU A 68 -0.99 -1.90 15.85
C GLU A 68 -1.93 -3.10 15.77
N ALA A 69 -2.42 -3.40 14.58
CA ALA A 69 -3.30 -4.55 14.39
C ALA A 69 -2.53 -5.86 14.26
N GLY A 70 -1.20 -5.81 14.25
CA GLY A 70 -0.38 -7.01 14.14
C GLY A 70 -0.41 -7.65 12.76
N ILE A 71 -0.72 -6.89 11.73
CA ILE A 71 -0.78 -7.41 10.36
C ILE A 71 0.59 -7.27 9.73
N PRO A 72 1.22 -8.38 9.33
CA PRO A 72 2.55 -8.32 8.70
C PRO A 72 2.46 -7.66 7.34
N ILE A 73 3.40 -6.77 7.07
CA ILE A 73 3.50 -6.08 5.78
C ILE A 73 4.94 -6.15 5.31
N GLY A 74 5.10 -5.99 3.99
CA GLY A 74 6.41 -5.97 3.37
C GLY A 74 6.85 -4.55 3.06
N ARG A 75 7.64 -4.44 1.99
CA ARG A 75 8.18 -3.15 1.57
C ARG A 75 7.06 -2.22 1.11
N GLN A 76 7.34 -0.93 1.17
CA GLN A 76 6.40 0.08 0.72
C GLN A 76 7.02 0.88 -0.41
N PHE A 77 6.20 1.28 -1.37
CA PHE A 77 6.64 2.03 -2.53
C PHE A 77 5.68 3.19 -2.79
N HIS A 78 6.23 4.29 -3.30
CA HIS A 78 5.42 5.34 -3.91
C HIS A 78 5.24 5.01 -5.38
N LEU A 79 4.03 5.14 -5.87
CA LEU A 79 3.72 4.98 -7.29
C LEU A 79 3.77 6.36 -7.90
N MET A 80 4.79 6.59 -8.72
CA MET A 80 5.02 7.91 -9.30
C MET A 80 4.06 8.15 -10.48
N PRO A 81 3.81 9.41 -10.83
CA PRO A 81 2.88 9.71 -11.93
C PRO A 81 3.27 9.09 -13.26
N ASP A 82 4.55 8.85 -13.49
CA ASP A 82 5.01 8.23 -14.73
C ASP A 82 4.93 6.71 -14.69
N GLY A 83 4.38 6.14 -13.62
CA GLY A 83 4.23 4.70 -13.47
C GLY A 83 5.41 4.01 -12.83
N THR A 84 6.48 4.73 -12.53
CA THR A 84 7.63 4.13 -11.86
C THR A 84 7.36 3.99 -10.37
N LEU A 85 8.15 3.12 -9.73
CA LEU A 85 8.05 2.87 -8.30
C LEU A 85 9.28 3.44 -7.61
N GLN A 86 9.05 4.05 -6.47
CA GLN A 86 10.15 4.55 -5.63
C GLN A 86 9.96 3.96 -4.24
N GLU A 87 10.94 3.19 -3.79
CA GLU A 87 10.82 2.59 -2.47
C GLU A 87 10.83 3.66 -1.39
N VAL A 88 9.93 3.49 -0.41
CA VAL A 88 9.85 4.41 0.70
C VAL A 88 11.07 4.21 1.58
N GLY A 89 11.84 5.27 1.76
CA GLY A 89 13.05 5.21 2.55
C GLY A 89 12.75 5.03 4.03
N THR A 90 13.71 4.47 4.73
CA THR A 90 13.62 4.30 6.16
C THR A 90 14.56 5.24 6.86
#